data_8c44478481619144e22bbd339649eff0
#
_entry.id   8c44478481619144e22bbd339649eff0
#
_cell.length_a   1.000
_cell.length_b   1.000
_cell.length_c   1.000
_cell.angle_alpha   90.00
_cell.angle_beta   90.00
_cell.angle_gamma   90.00
#
_symmetry.space_group_name_H-M   'P 1'
#
loop_
_entity.id
_entity.type
_entity.pdbx_description
1 polymer ?
#
loop_
_entity_poly.entity_id
_entity_poly.type
_entity_poly.pdbx_seq_one_letter_code
_entity_poly.pdbx_strand_id
1 'polypeptide(L)'
;MITASDVASAIGESRYESPDAFVKKKVLKTKWAGNAATAHGTLLEPLVRDLYDQRTGRKSHEIGLVQHRKYPWLGASPDGVTEDGLLIEIKCPLTRKIEAKVPKHYLPQVQLQLEITDLEECDFVQYRPAATEGAEPEFVVVRVKRDRAWFEKNLPAMKAVWDRIVIGREKGLCEMVDEPPTQFKNEFVCEIIEDGDA
;
A
#
# COMPACT_ATOMS: atom_id res chain seq x y z
N MET A 1 -12.87 -6.41 -5.09
CA MET A 1 -11.50 -6.87 -4.84
C MET A 1 -10.88 -6.10 -3.68
N ILE A 2 -9.84 -6.64 -3.09
CA ILE A 2 -8.91 -5.95 -2.18
C ILE A 2 -7.79 -5.40 -3.04
N THR A 3 -7.56 -4.09 -2.99
CA THR A 3 -6.45 -3.45 -3.74
C THR A 3 -5.20 -3.35 -2.88
N ALA A 4 -4.05 -3.12 -3.51
CA ALA A 4 -2.79 -2.97 -2.78
C ALA A 4 -2.84 -1.82 -1.76
N SER A 5 -3.54 -0.72 -2.07
CA SER A 5 -3.76 0.38 -1.11
C SER A 5 -4.66 0.00 0.07
N ASP A 6 -5.48 -1.04 -0.06
CA ASP A 6 -6.38 -1.53 1.00
C ASP A 6 -5.71 -2.58 1.91
N VAL A 7 -4.62 -3.20 1.46
CA VAL A 7 -4.10 -4.42 2.09
C VAL A 7 -3.70 -4.24 3.55
N ALA A 8 -3.14 -3.09 3.92
CA ALA A 8 -2.80 -2.82 5.31
C ALA A 8 -4.02 -2.87 6.24
N SER A 9 -5.19 -2.36 5.77
CA SER A 9 -6.46 -2.47 6.50
C SER A 9 -6.95 -3.91 6.57
N ALA A 10 -6.83 -4.67 5.47
CA ALA A 10 -7.27 -6.05 5.40
C ALA A 10 -6.48 -6.99 6.33
N ILE A 11 -5.17 -6.79 6.48
CA ILE A 11 -4.32 -7.62 7.34
C ILE A 11 -4.15 -7.08 8.77
N GLY A 12 -4.83 -5.97 9.12
CA GLY A 12 -4.79 -5.39 10.46
C GLY A 12 -3.53 -4.55 10.78
N GLU A 13 -2.74 -4.19 9.78
CA GLU A 13 -1.54 -3.34 9.93
C GLU A 13 -1.81 -1.84 9.71
N SER A 14 -3.04 -1.47 9.36
CA SER A 14 -3.42 -0.07 9.21
C SER A 14 -3.66 0.59 10.56
N ARG A 15 -3.04 1.73 10.80
CA ARG A 15 -3.31 2.57 11.97
C ARG A 15 -4.60 3.39 11.86
N TYR A 16 -5.24 3.41 10.70
CA TYR A 16 -6.40 4.25 10.40
C TYR A 16 -7.71 3.47 10.34
N GLU A 17 -7.67 2.18 10.01
CA GLU A 17 -8.85 1.40 9.74
C GLU A 17 -8.62 -0.06 10.15
N SER A 18 -9.50 -0.59 11.01
CA SER A 18 -9.48 -2.01 11.40
C SER A 18 -10.00 -2.90 10.25
N PRO A 19 -9.68 -4.21 10.25
CA PRO A 19 -10.24 -5.16 9.28
C PRO A 19 -11.78 -5.16 9.27
N ASP A 20 -12.44 -5.04 10.42
CA ASP A 20 -13.90 -5.02 10.51
C ASP A 20 -14.50 -3.76 9.88
N ALA A 21 -13.91 -2.59 10.13
CA ALA A 21 -14.32 -1.35 9.50
C ALA A 21 -14.11 -1.40 7.98
N PHE A 22 -12.99 -1.99 7.54
CA PHE A 22 -12.70 -2.21 6.13
C PHE A 22 -13.73 -3.13 5.47
N VAL A 23 -14.06 -4.27 6.08
CA VAL A 23 -15.09 -5.19 5.58
C VAL A 23 -16.42 -4.47 5.46
N LYS A 24 -16.88 -3.78 6.51
CA LYS A 24 -18.12 -3.01 6.50
C LYS A 24 -18.16 -1.99 5.37
N LYS A 25 -17.08 -1.24 5.18
CA LYS A 25 -16.93 -0.27 4.09
C LYS A 25 -17.08 -0.93 2.71
N LYS A 26 -16.40 -2.07 2.50
CA LYS A 26 -16.45 -2.81 1.21
C LYS A 26 -17.79 -3.48 0.94
N VAL A 27 -18.50 -3.96 1.97
CA VAL A 27 -19.84 -4.53 1.85
C VAL A 27 -20.84 -3.44 1.48
N LEU A 28 -20.84 -2.33 2.21
CA LEU A 28 -21.74 -1.19 1.98
C LEU A 28 -21.41 -0.38 0.71
N LYS A 29 -20.28 -0.70 0.04
CA LYS A 29 -19.78 0.06 -1.13
C LYS A 29 -19.69 1.56 -0.84
N THR A 30 -19.34 1.92 0.40
CA THR A 30 -19.20 3.31 0.81
C THR A 30 -18.10 3.96 -0.02
N LYS A 31 -18.45 5.00 -0.78
CA LYS A 31 -17.49 5.78 -1.55
C LYS A 31 -16.70 6.67 -0.58
N TRP A 32 -15.39 6.61 -0.68
CA TRP A 32 -14.54 7.58 -0.02
C TRP A 32 -14.49 8.86 -0.87
N ALA A 33 -14.80 10.00 -0.25
CA ALA A 33 -14.86 11.28 -0.95
C ALA A 33 -13.48 11.88 -1.27
N GLY A 34 -12.39 11.22 -0.78
CA GLY A 34 -11.05 11.81 -0.84
C GLY A 34 -10.85 12.88 0.25
N ASN A 35 -9.64 13.40 0.32
CA ASN A 35 -9.29 14.55 1.13
C ASN A 35 -8.25 15.40 0.40
N ALA A 36 -7.91 16.57 0.96
CA ALA A 36 -6.93 17.48 0.36
C ALA A 36 -5.56 16.79 0.09
N ALA A 37 -5.13 15.89 0.96
CA ALA A 37 -3.86 15.17 0.78
C ALA A 37 -3.90 14.21 -0.41
N THR A 38 -5.03 13.52 -0.63
CA THR A 38 -5.20 12.65 -1.79
C THR A 38 -5.27 13.45 -3.08
N ALA A 39 -6.07 14.52 -3.10
CA ALA A 39 -6.16 15.40 -4.27
C ALA A 39 -4.80 16.00 -4.63
N HIS A 40 -4.02 16.42 -3.62
CA HIS A 40 -2.66 16.91 -3.79
C HIS A 40 -1.73 15.83 -4.39
N GLY A 41 -1.80 14.59 -3.86
CA GLY A 41 -1.02 13.47 -4.38
C GLY A 41 -1.31 13.20 -5.85
N THR A 42 -2.59 13.02 -6.20
CA THR A 42 -3.02 12.75 -7.57
C THR A 42 -2.62 13.86 -8.55
N LEU A 43 -2.67 15.13 -8.12
CA LEU A 43 -2.25 16.26 -8.96
C LEU A 43 -0.74 16.24 -9.28
N LEU A 44 0.08 15.83 -8.32
CA LEU A 44 1.53 15.84 -8.46
C LEU A 44 2.11 14.57 -9.09
N GLU A 45 1.38 13.47 -9.08
CA GLU A 45 1.86 12.16 -9.54
C GLU A 45 2.45 12.18 -10.96
N PRO A 46 1.81 12.77 -12.00
CA PRO A 46 2.39 12.83 -13.34
C PRO A 46 3.71 13.62 -13.37
N LEU A 47 3.75 14.77 -12.69
CA LEU A 47 4.94 15.61 -12.59
C LEU A 47 6.10 14.85 -11.91
N VAL A 48 5.81 14.12 -10.84
CA VAL A 48 6.84 13.39 -10.09
C VAL A 48 7.35 12.19 -10.89
N ARG A 49 6.49 11.53 -11.67
CA ARG A 49 6.88 10.46 -12.59
C ARG A 49 7.83 11.00 -13.67
N ASP A 50 7.50 12.12 -14.31
CA ASP A 50 8.39 12.77 -15.29
C ASP A 50 9.73 13.18 -14.67
N LEU A 51 9.70 13.72 -13.45
CA LEU A 51 10.92 14.09 -12.72
C LEU A 51 11.77 12.85 -12.36
N TYR A 52 11.13 11.74 -12.00
CA TYR A 52 11.80 10.47 -11.75
C TYR A 52 12.50 9.98 -13.03
N ASP A 53 11.83 9.99 -14.17
CA ASP A 53 12.39 9.58 -15.45
C ASP A 53 13.60 10.43 -15.83
N GLN A 54 13.50 11.76 -15.69
CA GLN A 54 14.60 12.68 -15.97
C GLN A 54 15.81 12.44 -15.05
N ARG A 55 15.61 12.21 -13.75
CA ARG A 55 16.68 12.02 -12.78
C ARG A 55 17.35 10.67 -12.85
N THR A 56 16.61 9.64 -13.24
CA THR A 56 17.12 8.27 -13.31
C THR A 56 17.57 7.85 -14.70
N GLY A 57 17.21 8.62 -15.72
CA GLY A 57 17.43 8.26 -17.13
C GLY A 57 16.57 7.08 -17.59
N ARG A 58 15.56 6.70 -16.81
CA ARG A 58 14.60 5.65 -17.15
C ARG A 58 13.42 6.22 -17.90
N LYS A 59 12.63 5.33 -18.45
CA LYS A 59 11.34 5.67 -19.04
C LYS A 59 10.27 4.81 -18.39
N SER A 60 9.29 5.46 -17.80
CA SER A 60 8.19 4.81 -17.11
C SER A 60 6.87 5.00 -17.83
N HIS A 61 5.96 4.07 -17.59
CA HIS A 61 4.61 4.06 -18.13
C HIS A 61 3.62 3.91 -17.00
N GLU A 62 2.52 4.67 -17.08
CA GLU A 62 1.36 4.46 -16.24
C GLU A 62 0.69 3.14 -16.63
N ILE A 63 0.36 2.33 -15.64
CA ILE A 63 -0.43 1.13 -15.83
C ILE A 63 -1.71 1.23 -14.99
N GLY A 64 -2.82 0.82 -15.58
CA GLY A 64 -4.09 0.81 -14.88
C GLY A 64 -4.17 -0.28 -13.82
N LEU A 65 -5.40 -0.65 -13.46
CA LEU A 65 -5.65 -1.72 -12.50
C LEU A 65 -5.25 -3.08 -13.06
N VAL A 66 -4.31 -3.73 -12.39
CA VAL A 66 -3.86 -5.10 -12.68
C VAL A 66 -4.47 -6.05 -11.66
N GLN A 67 -5.00 -7.18 -12.11
CA GLN A 67 -5.49 -8.26 -11.24
C GLN A 67 -4.41 -9.33 -11.05
N HIS A 68 -4.34 -9.88 -9.84
CA HIS A 68 -3.46 -11.01 -9.57
C HIS A 68 -3.88 -12.26 -10.37
N ARG A 69 -2.95 -12.88 -11.07
CA ARG A 69 -3.21 -14.01 -11.99
C ARG A 69 -3.91 -15.20 -11.32
N LYS A 70 -3.51 -15.55 -10.09
CA LYS A 70 -4.04 -16.69 -9.32
C LYS A 70 -5.20 -16.29 -8.41
N TYR A 71 -5.23 -15.06 -7.94
CA TYR A 71 -6.20 -14.55 -6.95
C TYR A 71 -6.92 -13.31 -7.49
N PRO A 72 -7.92 -13.45 -8.40
CA PRO A 72 -8.53 -12.31 -9.10
C PRO A 72 -9.30 -11.35 -8.16
N TRP A 73 -9.43 -11.71 -6.88
CA TRP A 73 -9.95 -10.83 -5.84
C TRP A 73 -8.88 -9.87 -5.24
N LEU A 74 -7.61 -9.99 -5.67
CA LEU A 74 -6.54 -9.04 -5.39
C LEU A 74 -6.25 -8.19 -6.63
N GLY A 75 -5.93 -6.91 -6.42
CA GLY A 75 -5.60 -5.98 -7.50
C GLY A 75 -4.64 -4.90 -7.06
N ALA A 76 -3.93 -4.32 -8.02
CA ALA A 76 -3.02 -3.21 -7.81
C ALA A 76 -3.10 -2.21 -8.96
N SER A 77 -2.92 -0.94 -8.64
CA SER A 77 -2.73 0.14 -9.59
C SER A 77 -1.48 0.91 -9.15
N PRO A 78 -0.30 0.49 -9.59
CA PRO A 78 0.94 1.22 -9.31
C PRO A 78 0.96 2.56 -10.05
N ASP A 79 1.72 3.52 -9.53
CA ASP A 79 1.86 4.83 -10.14
C ASP A 79 2.72 4.79 -11.41
N GLY A 80 3.50 3.70 -11.61
CA GLY A 80 4.21 3.45 -12.85
C GLY A 80 5.00 2.15 -12.86
N VAL A 81 5.44 1.77 -14.06
CA VAL A 81 6.41 0.68 -14.30
C VAL A 81 7.41 1.15 -15.35
N THR A 82 8.70 0.98 -15.09
CA THR A 82 9.76 1.33 -16.03
C THR A 82 9.93 0.27 -17.12
N GLU A 83 10.50 0.65 -18.27
CA GLU A 83 10.78 -0.29 -19.38
C GLU A 83 11.78 -1.40 -18.97
N ASP A 84 12.63 -1.13 -17.97
CA ASP A 84 13.57 -2.10 -17.40
C ASP A 84 13.02 -2.91 -16.22
N GLY A 85 11.70 -2.81 -15.95
CA GLY A 85 11.01 -3.72 -15.03
C GLY A 85 11.05 -3.30 -13.56
N LEU A 86 11.15 -2.00 -13.25
CA LEU A 86 10.97 -1.47 -11.91
C LEU A 86 9.54 -0.95 -11.71
N LEU A 87 8.95 -1.31 -10.58
CA LEU A 87 7.70 -0.71 -10.14
C LEU A 87 7.98 0.67 -9.53
N ILE A 88 7.09 1.62 -9.72
CA ILE A 88 7.15 2.94 -9.12
C ILE A 88 5.91 3.15 -8.25
N GLU A 89 6.13 3.56 -7.00
CA GLU A 89 5.09 4.03 -6.08
C GLU A 89 5.45 5.44 -5.60
N ILE A 90 4.59 6.41 -5.85
CA ILE A 90 4.82 7.84 -5.58
C ILE A 90 4.02 8.28 -4.36
N LYS A 91 4.66 9.01 -3.46
CA LYS A 91 3.99 9.64 -2.32
C LYS A 91 4.39 11.10 -2.20
N CYS A 92 3.38 11.99 -2.25
CA CYS A 92 3.53 13.44 -2.11
C CYS A 92 2.92 13.91 -0.78
N PRO A 93 3.58 13.73 0.37
CA PRO A 93 3.01 14.10 1.66
C PRO A 93 2.95 15.62 1.83
N LEU A 94 1.80 16.13 2.31
CA LEU A 94 1.63 17.55 2.61
C LEU A 94 2.50 17.99 3.80
N THR A 95 2.48 17.21 4.90
CA THR A 95 3.08 17.62 6.18
C THR A 95 4.10 16.63 6.73
N ARG A 96 3.98 15.32 6.40
CA ARG A 96 4.91 14.31 6.90
C ARG A 96 6.32 14.56 6.38
N LYS A 97 7.32 14.54 7.29
CA LYS A 97 8.73 14.63 6.91
C LYS A 97 9.09 13.51 5.91
N ILE A 98 9.86 13.87 4.88
CA ILE A 98 10.44 12.92 3.93
C ILE A 98 11.76 12.42 4.52
N GLU A 99 11.95 11.10 4.49
CA GLU A 99 13.13 10.42 5.02
C GLU A 99 13.59 9.37 4.00
N ALA A 100 14.88 9.03 4.03
CA ALA A 100 15.47 8.01 3.15
C ALA A 100 15.08 6.57 3.59
N LYS A 101 13.79 6.38 3.92
CA LYS A 101 13.18 5.08 4.26
C LYS A 101 11.71 5.06 3.85
N VAL A 102 11.19 3.87 3.60
CA VAL A 102 9.75 3.67 3.39
C VAL A 102 9.05 3.64 4.75
N PRO A 103 8.02 4.49 4.98
CA PRO A 103 7.22 4.39 6.19
C PRO A 103 6.53 3.02 6.26
N LYS A 104 6.60 2.36 7.42
CA LYS A 104 6.16 0.97 7.62
C LYS A 104 4.76 0.68 7.07
N HIS A 105 3.83 1.62 7.20
CA HIS A 105 2.44 1.44 6.75
C HIS A 105 2.25 1.41 5.22
N TYR A 106 3.28 1.77 4.42
CA TYR A 106 3.25 1.61 2.96
C TYR A 106 3.88 0.30 2.48
N LEU A 107 4.67 -0.37 3.31
CA LEU A 107 5.31 -1.62 2.91
C LEU A 107 4.32 -2.69 2.45
N PRO A 108 3.17 -2.92 3.14
CA PRO A 108 2.17 -3.87 2.66
C PRO A 108 1.65 -3.54 1.26
N GLN A 109 1.41 -2.28 0.96
CA GLN A 109 0.98 -1.82 -0.37
C GLN A 109 2.02 -2.19 -1.43
N VAL A 110 3.29 -1.83 -1.20
CA VAL A 110 4.39 -2.09 -2.15
C VAL A 110 4.59 -3.60 -2.34
N GLN A 111 4.56 -4.39 -1.28
CA GLN A 111 4.73 -5.85 -1.39
C GLN A 111 3.61 -6.51 -2.19
N LEU A 112 2.35 -6.09 -1.97
CA LEU A 112 1.24 -6.63 -2.76
C LEU A 112 1.29 -6.16 -4.23
N GLN A 113 1.74 -4.94 -4.51
CA GLN A 113 1.95 -4.48 -5.88
C GLN A 113 3.00 -5.32 -6.61
N LEU A 114 4.16 -5.56 -5.96
CA LEU A 114 5.24 -6.39 -6.50
C LEU A 114 4.78 -7.83 -6.77
N GLU A 115 3.98 -8.40 -5.87
CA GLU A 115 3.40 -9.73 -6.05
C GLU A 115 2.47 -9.78 -7.26
N ILE A 116 1.56 -8.81 -7.41
CA ILE A 116 0.55 -8.78 -8.47
C ILE A 116 1.19 -8.53 -9.85
N THR A 117 2.20 -7.66 -9.90
CA THR A 117 2.89 -7.31 -11.16
C THR A 117 3.99 -8.30 -11.53
N ASP A 118 4.33 -9.22 -10.62
CA ASP A 118 5.45 -10.18 -10.75
C ASP A 118 6.80 -9.50 -11.00
N LEU A 119 7.00 -8.32 -10.39
CA LEU A 119 8.25 -7.57 -10.41
C LEU A 119 9.05 -7.80 -9.12
N GLU A 120 10.38 -7.64 -9.20
CA GLU A 120 11.28 -7.93 -8.09
C GLU A 120 11.62 -6.71 -7.24
N GLU A 121 11.52 -5.52 -7.80
CA GLU A 121 11.91 -4.30 -7.13
C GLU A 121 10.94 -3.15 -7.41
N CYS A 122 10.81 -2.26 -6.43
CA CYS A 122 10.02 -1.04 -6.50
C CYS A 122 10.87 0.15 -6.08
N ASP A 123 10.81 1.24 -6.83
CA ASP A 123 11.28 2.54 -6.40
C ASP A 123 10.13 3.29 -5.71
N PHE A 124 10.24 3.41 -4.39
CA PHE A 124 9.33 4.20 -3.58
C PHE A 124 9.79 5.66 -3.59
N VAL A 125 9.08 6.48 -4.35
CA VAL A 125 9.42 7.89 -4.59
C VAL A 125 8.65 8.78 -3.62
N GLN A 126 9.35 9.64 -2.90
CA GLN A 126 8.76 10.64 -2.04
C GLN A 126 9.10 12.03 -2.57
N TYR A 127 8.11 12.88 -2.71
CA TYR A 127 8.26 14.22 -3.26
C TYR A 127 7.49 15.27 -2.47
N ARG A 128 8.10 16.43 -2.30
CA ARG A 128 7.45 17.65 -1.84
C ARG A 128 7.96 18.83 -2.66
N PRO A 129 7.05 19.65 -3.21
CA PRO A 129 7.45 20.90 -3.87
C PRO A 129 8.26 21.80 -2.94
N ALA A 130 9.08 22.66 -3.51
CA ALA A 130 9.77 23.71 -2.77
C ALA A 130 8.77 24.58 -1.99
N ALA A 131 9.09 24.90 -0.75
CA ALA A 131 8.22 25.70 0.13
C ALA A 131 8.20 27.17 -0.26
N THR A 132 9.29 27.65 -0.89
CA THR A 132 9.47 29.04 -1.31
C THR A 132 10.13 29.09 -2.68
N GLU A 133 9.96 30.19 -3.39
CA GLU A 133 10.65 30.43 -4.65
C GLU A 133 12.19 30.41 -4.44
N GLY A 134 12.88 29.68 -5.31
CA GLY A 134 14.34 29.49 -5.22
C GLY A 134 14.82 28.40 -4.26
N ALA A 135 13.93 27.76 -3.50
CA ALA A 135 14.27 26.57 -2.73
C ALA A 135 14.22 25.31 -3.59
N GLU A 136 15.01 24.30 -3.21
CA GLU A 136 14.96 23.00 -3.89
C GLU A 136 13.80 22.14 -3.37
N PRO A 137 13.10 21.38 -4.26
CA PRO A 137 12.12 20.42 -3.84
C PRO A 137 12.77 19.21 -3.15
N GLU A 138 12.06 18.63 -2.19
CA GLU A 138 12.49 17.37 -1.60
C GLU A 138 12.12 16.21 -2.55
N PHE A 139 13.11 15.40 -2.93
CA PHE A 139 12.91 14.24 -3.80
C PHE A 139 13.79 13.09 -3.31
N VAL A 140 13.17 12.04 -2.83
CA VAL A 140 13.85 10.87 -2.26
C VAL A 140 13.31 9.60 -2.90
N VAL A 141 14.20 8.74 -3.38
CA VAL A 141 13.88 7.41 -3.92
C VAL A 141 14.46 6.36 -2.98
N VAL A 142 13.64 5.38 -2.61
CA VAL A 142 14.06 4.25 -1.77
C VAL A 142 13.73 2.96 -2.49
N ARG A 143 14.74 2.14 -2.78
CA ARG A 143 14.57 0.83 -3.40
C ARG A 143 14.00 -0.17 -2.39
N VAL A 144 12.89 -0.83 -2.77
CA VAL A 144 12.25 -1.91 -2.02
C VAL A 144 12.34 -3.19 -2.84
N LYS A 145 12.80 -4.28 -2.21
CA LYS A 145 12.81 -5.61 -2.82
C LYS A 145 11.52 -6.36 -2.47
N ARG A 146 11.08 -7.22 -3.40
CA ARG A 146 9.96 -8.12 -3.18
C ARG A 146 10.29 -9.12 -2.07
N ASP A 147 9.34 -9.29 -1.18
CA ASP A 147 9.36 -10.29 -0.11
C ASP A 147 8.22 -11.31 -0.34
N ARG A 148 8.55 -12.44 -0.95
CA ARG A 148 7.58 -13.52 -1.20
C ARG A 148 7.06 -14.14 0.08
N ALA A 149 7.90 -14.24 1.10
CA ALA A 149 7.49 -14.79 2.40
C ALA A 149 6.45 -13.90 3.08
N TRP A 150 6.55 -12.57 2.90
CA TRP A 150 5.52 -11.63 3.37
C TRP A 150 4.16 -11.94 2.73
N PHE A 151 4.12 -12.17 1.42
CA PHE A 151 2.87 -12.48 0.73
C PHE A 151 2.27 -13.80 1.20
N GLU A 152 3.06 -14.86 1.25
CA GLU A 152 2.63 -16.19 1.72
C GLU A 152 2.08 -16.14 3.14
N LYS A 153 2.75 -15.43 4.04
CA LYS A 153 2.34 -15.22 5.43
C LYS A 153 0.99 -14.50 5.53
N ASN A 154 0.75 -13.49 4.71
CA ASN A 154 -0.42 -12.63 4.83
C ASN A 154 -1.61 -13.06 3.95
N LEU A 155 -1.40 -13.94 2.98
CA LEU A 155 -2.45 -14.42 2.08
C LEU A 155 -3.67 -15.03 2.82
N PRO A 156 -3.52 -15.85 3.87
CA PRO A 156 -4.66 -16.37 4.63
C PRO A 156 -5.51 -15.27 5.27
N ALA A 157 -4.89 -14.23 5.84
CA ALA A 157 -5.60 -13.10 6.44
C ALA A 157 -6.37 -12.28 5.38
N MET A 158 -5.74 -11.99 4.25
CA MET A 158 -6.40 -11.33 3.11
C MET A 158 -7.59 -12.16 2.61
N LYS A 159 -7.43 -13.49 2.51
CA LYS A 159 -8.51 -14.39 2.06
C LYS A 159 -9.67 -14.40 3.03
N ALA A 160 -9.42 -14.51 4.33
CA ALA A 160 -10.47 -14.49 5.35
C ALA A 160 -11.28 -13.18 5.30
N VAL A 161 -10.61 -12.04 5.14
CA VAL A 161 -11.28 -10.75 4.97
C VAL A 161 -12.08 -10.70 3.67
N TRP A 162 -11.54 -11.22 2.56
CA TRP A 162 -12.28 -11.29 1.31
C TRP A 162 -13.54 -12.14 1.42
N ASP A 163 -13.47 -13.30 2.05
CA ASP A 163 -14.64 -14.18 2.25
C ASP A 163 -15.74 -13.49 3.06
N ARG A 164 -15.35 -12.77 4.12
CA ARG A 164 -16.30 -11.96 4.89
C ARG A 164 -16.96 -10.87 4.03
N ILE A 165 -16.22 -10.24 3.13
CA ILE A 165 -16.79 -9.25 2.19
C ILE A 165 -17.80 -9.92 1.25
N VAL A 166 -17.49 -11.10 0.72
CA VAL A 166 -18.39 -11.86 -0.17
C VAL A 166 -19.67 -12.24 0.59
N ILE A 167 -19.54 -12.89 1.75
CA ILE A 167 -20.68 -13.28 2.61
C ILE A 167 -21.54 -12.06 2.96
N GLY A 168 -20.93 -10.95 3.39
CA GLY A 168 -21.65 -9.75 3.74
C GLY A 168 -22.40 -9.10 2.56
N ARG A 169 -21.91 -9.28 1.34
CA ARG A 169 -22.60 -8.81 0.13
C ARG A 169 -23.77 -9.70 -0.28
N GLU A 170 -23.67 -10.99 -0.03
CA GLU A 170 -24.70 -11.97 -0.38
C GLU A 170 -25.81 -12.04 0.67
N LYS A 171 -25.46 -12.04 1.94
CA LYS A 171 -26.37 -12.30 3.05
C LYS A 171 -26.71 -11.10 3.92
N GLY A 172 -25.95 -10.01 3.79
CA GLY A 172 -26.07 -8.80 4.60
C GLY A 172 -25.13 -8.79 5.82
N LEU A 173 -24.98 -7.60 6.42
CA LEU A 173 -24.02 -7.39 7.54
C LEU A 173 -24.43 -8.12 8.83
N CYS A 174 -25.72 -8.38 9.05
CA CYS A 174 -26.21 -9.03 10.28
C CYS A 174 -25.72 -10.47 10.43
N GLU A 175 -25.56 -11.21 9.33
CA GLU A 175 -25.06 -12.59 9.37
C GLU A 175 -23.54 -12.71 9.52
N MET A 176 -22.81 -11.58 9.42
CA MET A 176 -21.36 -11.55 9.61
C MET A 176 -20.95 -11.51 11.08
N VAL A 177 -21.87 -11.21 12.00
CA VAL A 177 -21.57 -11.01 13.43
C VAL A 177 -21.53 -12.36 14.17
N ASP A 178 -22.09 -13.42 13.60
CA ASP A 178 -22.21 -14.73 14.26
C ASP A 178 -21.01 -15.68 14.04
N GLU A 179 -20.03 -15.31 13.22
CA GLU A 179 -18.76 -16.03 13.17
C GLU A 179 -17.78 -15.42 14.21
N PRO A 180 -17.35 -16.21 15.23
CA PRO A 180 -16.40 -15.73 16.21
C PRO A 180 -15.12 -15.29 15.48
N PRO A 181 -14.49 -14.16 15.87
CA PRO A 181 -13.26 -13.72 15.27
C PRO A 181 -12.23 -14.84 15.42
N THR A 182 -11.69 -15.31 14.30
CA THR A 182 -10.57 -16.24 14.29
C THR A 182 -9.50 -15.61 15.16
N GLN A 183 -9.21 -16.21 16.31
CA GLN A 183 -8.23 -15.69 17.27
C GLN A 183 -6.86 -15.69 16.61
N PHE A 184 -6.50 -14.60 15.97
CA PHE A 184 -5.12 -14.30 15.69
C PHE A 184 -4.49 -13.81 17.00
N LYS A 185 -3.96 -14.74 17.79
CA LYS A 185 -3.03 -14.40 18.86
C LYS A 185 -1.76 -13.87 18.21
N ASN A 186 -1.64 -12.54 18.15
CA ASN A 186 -0.36 -11.89 17.90
C ASN A 186 0.48 -12.05 19.17
N GLU A 187 1.19 -13.16 19.28
CA GLU A 187 2.34 -13.24 20.18
C GLU A 187 3.51 -12.54 19.48
N PHE A 188 3.53 -11.22 19.53
CA PHE A 188 4.75 -10.48 19.34
C PHE A 188 5.53 -10.55 20.65
N VAL A 189 6.47 -11.46 20.72
CA VAL A 189 7.56 -11.40 21.71
C VAL A 189 8.48 -10.28 21.25
N CYS A 190 8.33 -9.11 21.85
CA CYS A 190 9.34 -8.06 21.77
C CYS A 190 10.48 -8.50 22.72
N GLU A 191 11.56 -9.05 22.18
CA GLU A 191 12.82 -9.10 22.90
C GLU A 191 13.34 -7.67 23.02
N ILE A 192 13.24 -7.12 24.22
CA ILE A 192 13.93 -5.88 24.59
C ILE A 192 15.40 -6.27 24.74
N ILE A 193 16.23 -5.87 23.77
CA ILE A 193 17.67 -5.91 23.94
C ILE A 193 17.99 -4.73 24.86
N GLU A 194 18.21 -5.00 26.14
CA GLU A 194 18.81 -4.03 27.06
C GLU A 194 20.27 -3.84 26.62
N ASP A 195 20.58 -2.63 26.14
CA ASP A 195 21.96 -2.20 25.93
C ASP A 195 22.63 -2.14 27.32
N GLY A 196 23.48 -3.16 27.56
CA GLY A 196 24.30 -3.19 28.77
C GLY A 196 25.37 -2.09 28.71
N ASP A 197 25.41 -1.30 29.76
CA ASP A 197 26.48 -0.36 30.07
C ASP A 197 27.84 -1.06 30.12
N ALA A 198 28.80 -0.50 29.36
CA ALA A 198 30.23 -0.56 29.67
C ALA A 198 30.94 0.63 29.03
#